data_88d2da92dc2b6b7cc31cd2a5a0bd8326
#
_entry.id   88d2da92dc2b6b7cc31cd2a5a0bd8326
#
_cell.length_a   1.000
_cell.length_b   1.000
_cell.length_c   1.000
_cell.angle_alpha   90.00
_cell.angle_beta   90.00
_cell.angle_gamma   90.00
#
_symmetry.space_group_name_H-M   'P 1'
#
loop_
_entity.id
_entity.type
_entity.pdbx_description
1 polymer ?
#
loop_
_entity_poly.entity_id
_entity_poly.type
_entity_poly.pdbx_seq_one_letter_code
_entity_poly.pdbx_strand_id
1 'polypeptide(L)'
;MTTREVCLLIGRDGQVLWSDESDNPFLLPDSRERWEAIWQLREELAEVAHSHPEGPLGFSAEDESTMSALTSALGRPLRFSVVAPGGTVVRVDGRDVLLSEEPWWAEPLRRVSGMRREPIALA
;
A
#
# COMPACT_ATOMS: atom_id res chain seq x y z
N MET A 1 -0.59 17.12 13.23
CA MET A 1 -0.19 15.73 12.98
C MET A 1 0.54 15.65 11.66
N THR A 2 1.73 15.09 11.69
CA THR A 2 2.49 14.87 10.45
C THR A 2 1.97 13.61 9.77
N THR A 3 1.89 13.67 8.44
CA THR A 3 1.56 12.52 7.63
C THR A 3 2.82 11.75 7.24
N ARG A 4 2.64 10.46 6.95
CA ARG A 4 3.74 9.58 6.53
C ARG A 4 3.24 8.50 5.60
N GLU A 5 4.09 8.00 4.73
CA GLU A 5 3.78 6.81 3.96
C GLU A 5 4.04 5.57 4.81
N VAL A 6 3.12 4.62 4.74
CA VAL A 6 3.19 3.35 5.45
C VAL A 6 2.99 2.22 4.44
N CYS A 7 3.77 1.16 4.59
CA CYS A 7 3.66 -0.04 3.77
C CYS A 7 3.14 -1.19 4.61
N LEU A 8 2.22 -1.97 4.06
CA LEU A 8 1.71 -3.19 4.66
C LEU A 8 2.02 -4.37 3.75
N LEU A 9 2.51 -5.45 4.33
CA LEU A 9 2.59 -6.75 3.68
C LEU A 9 1.42 -7.59 4.15
N ILE A 10 0.62 -8.08 3.22
CA ILE A 10 -0.66 -8.74 3.51
C ILE A 10 -0.63 -10.16 2.97
N GLY A 11 -1.07 -11.09 3.80
CA GLY A 11 -1.11 -12.50 3.47
C GLY A 11 -2.33 -12.92 2.68
N ARG A 12 -2.35 -14.17 2.25
CA ARG A 12 -3.43 -14.75 1.44
C ARG A 12 -4.76 -14.78 2.17
N ASP A 13 -4.71 -14.79 3.49
CA ASP A 13 -5.89 -14.77 4.34
C ASP A 13 -6.36 -13.34 4.67
N GLY A 14 -5.70 -12.33 4.13
CA GLY A 14 -6.03 -10.92 4.37
C GLY A 14 -5.44 -10.35 5.65
N GLN A 15 -4.59 -11.09 6.35
CA GLN A 15 -3.94 -10.61 7.57
C GLN A 15 -2.72 -9.77 7.24
N VAL A 16 -2.49 -8.73 8.03
CA VAL A 16 -1.26 -7.94 7.92
C VAL A 16 -0.12 -8.73 8.56
N LEU A 17 0.85 -9.08 7.74
CA LEU A 17 2.01 -9.89 8.15
C LEU A 17 3.14 -9.02 8.69
N TRP A 18 3.28 -7.81 8.17
CA TRP A 18 4.38 -6.91 8.52
C TRP A 18 4.05 -5.51 8.05
N SER A 19 4.61 -4.52 8.71
CA SER A 19 4.42 -3.12 8.32
C SER A 19 5.70 -2.32 8.53
N ASP A 20 5.80 -1.23 7.78
CA ASP A 20 6.95 -0.33 7.78
C ASP A 20 6.42 1.08 7.50
N GLU A 21 7.06 2.09 8.05
CA GLU A 21 6.65 3.47 7.86
C GLU A 21 7.83 4.40 7.60
N SER A 22 7.58 5.44 6.83
CA SER A 22 8.51 6.50 6.52
C SER A 22 8.13 7.75 7.30
N ASP A 23 9.09 8.64 7.54
CA ASP A 23 8.81 9.97 8.10
C ASP A 23 8.34 10.96 7.03
N ASN A 24 8.28 10.54 5.79
CA ASN A 24 7.97 11.39 4.64
C ASN A 24 6.59 11.03 4.07
N PRO A 25 5.68 12.03 3.85
CA PRO A 25 4.35 11.74 3.30
C PRO A 25 4.33 11.44 1.80
N PHE A 26 5.44 11.68 1.09
CA PHE A 26 5.51 11.53 -0.36
C PHE A 26 6.43 10.40 -0.81
N LEU A 27 7.22 9.84 0.10
CA LEU A 27 8.25 8.88 -0.25
C LEU A 27 8.38 7.80 0.81
N LEU A 28 8.34 6.56 0.36
CA LEU A 28 8.66 5.40 1.18
C LEU A 28 9.98 4.86 0.61
N PRO A 29 11.13 5.27 1.18
CA PRO A 29 12.41 4.86 0.62
C PRO A 29 12.61 3.35 0.76
N ASP A 30 13.47 2.81 -0.09
CA ASP A 30 13.87 1.41 -0.01
C ASP A 30 14.42 1.10 1.37
N SER A 31 14.02 -0.03 1.91
CA SER A 31 14.40 -0.48 3.23
C SER A 31 14.89 -1.91 3.13
N ARG A 32 16.08 -2.16 3.64
CA ARG A 32 16.63 -3.52 3.72
C ARG A 32 15.71 -4.42 4.51
N GLU A 33 15.19 -3.91 5.62
CA GLU A 33 14.29 -4.67 6.49
C GLU A 33 13.01 -5.07 5.76
N ARG A 34 12.46 -4.15 4.95
CA ARG A 34 11.29 -4.46 4.14
C ARG A 34 11.58 -5.55 3.12
N TRP A 35 12.68 -5.45 2.40
CA TRP A 35 13.06 -6.46 1.41
C TRP A 35 13.31 -7.82 2.07
N GLU A 36 13.95 -7.84 3.24
CA GLU A 36 14.14 -9.07 4.00
C GLU A 36 12.82 -9.67 4.45
N ALA A 37 11.88 -8.83 4.92
CA ALA A 37 10.55 -9.27 5.31
C ALA A 37 9.79 -9.86 4.12
N ILE A 38 9.82 -9.18 2.98
CA ILE A 38 9.21 -9.67 1.75
C ILE A 38 9.75 -11.04 1.38
N TRP A 39 11.06 -11.19 1.42
CA TRP A 39 11.70 -12.46 1.07
C TRP A 39 11.34 -13.58 2.04
N GLN A 40 11.36 -13.30 3.34
CA GLN A 40 10.99 -14.28 4.36
C GLN A 40 9.52 -14.69 4.28
N LEU A 41 8.65 -13.75 3.91
CA LEU A 41 7.20 -13.97 3.85
C LEU A 41 6.71 -14.31 2.44
N ARG A 42 7.59 -14.51 1.49
CA ARG A 42 7.26 -14.61 0.07
C ARG A 42 6.22 -15.66 -0.28
N GLU A 43 6.16 -16.75 0.45
CA GLU A 43 5.19 -17.81 0.18
C GLU A 43 3.79 -17.46 0.69
N GLU A 44 3.71 -16.66 1.73
CA GLU A 44 2.44 -16.24 2.33
C GLU A 44 1.94 -14.91 1.77
N LEU A 45 2.85 -14.13 1.20
CA LEU A 45 2.56 -12.78 0.73
C LEU A 45 1.63 -12.81 -0.48
N ALA A 46 0.51 -12.09 -0.39
CA ALA A 46 -0.46 -11.96 -1.47
C ALA A 46 -0.59 -10.54 -1.98
N GLU A 47 -0.33 -9.54 -1.12
CA GLU A 47 -0.58 -8.15 -1.44
C GLU A 47 0.41 -7.24 -0.74
N VAL A 48 0.83 -6.19 -1.44
CA VAL A 48 1.62 -5.09 -0.87
C VAL A 48 0.78 -3.83 -0.99
N ALA A 49 0.49 -3.20 0.12
CA ALA A 49 -0.29 -1.97 0.17
C ALA A 49 0.55 -0.85 0.75
N HIS A 50 0.32 0.37 0.28
CA HIS A 50 0.94 1.54 0.89
C HIS A 50 -0.02 2.72 0.86
N SER A 51 0.28 3.72 1.67
CA SER A 51 -0.55 4.90 1.79
C SER A 51 0.06 6.07 1.03
N HIS A 52 -0.81 6.88 0.43
CA HIS A 52 -0.50 8.19 -0.14
C HIS A 52 -1.27 9.23 0.66
N PRO A 53 -0.78 9.68 1.82
CA PRO A 53 -1.56 10.54 2.71
C PRO A 53 -1.86 11.91 2.12
N GLU A 54 -1.05 12.37 1.17
CA GLU A 54 -1.26 13.62 0.46
C GLU A 54 -1.73 13.40 -0.98
N GLY A 55 -2.12 12.14 -1.33
CA GLY A 55 -2.44 11.76 -2.70
C GLY A 55 -1.21 11.64 -3.60
N PRO A 56 -1.37 11.36 -4.87
CA PRO A 56 -2.63 11.07 -5.54
C PRO A 56 -3.18 9.67 -5.24
N LEU A 57 -4.41 9.43 -5.64
CA LEU A 57 -5.03 8.11 -5.58
C LEU A 57 -4.62 7.33 -6.83
N GLY A 58 -3.47 6.68 -6.73
CA GLY A 58 -2.90 5.92 -7.85
C GLY A 58 -1.42 5.68 -7.62
N PHE A 59 -0.79 4.96 -8.53
CA PHE A 59 0.60 4.55 -8.40
C PHE A 59 1.54 5.58 -9.04
N SER A 60 2.62 5.91 -8.33
CA SER A 60 3.67 6.78 -8.84
C SER A 60 4.61 6.00 -9.76
N ALA A 61 5.55 6.71 -10.40
CA ALA A 61 6.58 6.08 -11.22
C ALA A 61 7.49 5.18 -10.36
N GLU A 62 7.80 5.61 -9.15
CA GLU A 62 8.57 4.81 -8.19
C GLU A 62 7.80 3.55 -7.79
N ASP A 63 6.49 3.67 -7.57
CA ASP A 63 5.63 2.54 -7.27
C ASP A 63 5.67 1.51 -8.41
N GLU A 64 5.57 1.98 -9.65
CA GLU A 64 5.62 1.10 -10.82
C GLU A 64 6.94 0.33 -10.88
N SER A 65 8.06 0.99 -10.61
CA SER A 65 9.37 0.35 -10.58
C SER A 65 9.46 -0.70 -9.48
N THR A 66 8.96 -0.37 -8.30
CA THR A 66 8.96 -1.29 -7.15
C THR A 66 8.08 -2.52 -7.42
N MET A 67 6.88 -2.29 -7.95
CA MET A 67 5.96 -3.37 -8.29
C MET A 67 6.56 -4.33 -9.33
N SER A 68 7.20 -3.78 -10.35
CA SER A 68 7.88 -4.56 -11.36
C SER A 68 9.03 -5.39 -10.77
N ALA A 69 9.83 -4.78 -9.91
CA ALA A 69 10.95 -5.46 -9.24
C ALA A 69 10.47 -6.60 -8.34
N LEU A 70 9.39 -6.37 -7.59
CA LEU A 70 8.81 -7.39 -6.70
C LEU A 70 8.24 -8.56 -7.50
N THR A 71 7.49 -8.28 -8.53
CA THR A 71 6.91 -9.32 -9.39
C THR A 71 8.01 -10.18 -10.02
N SER A 72 9.08 -9.54 -10.48
CA SER A 72 10.23 -10.22 -11.07
C SER A 72 10.96 -11.07 -10.04
N ALA A 73 11.24 -10.51 -8.87
CA ALA A 73 11.99 -11.19 -7.81
C ALA A 73 11.26 -12.42 -7.27
N LEU A 74 9.94 -12.33 -7.11
CA LEU A 74 9.14 -13.43 -6.58
C LEU A 74 8.67 -14.41 -7.66
N GLY A 75 8.78 -14.02 -8.92
CA GLY A 75 8.39 -14.88 -10.05
C GLY A 75 6.91 -15.15 -10.14
N ARG A 76 6.06 -14.31 -9.53
CA ARG A 76 4.61 -14.44 -9.56
C ARG A 76 3.93 -13.10 -9.35
N PRO A 77 2.69 -12.95 -9.84
CA PRO A 77 1.96 -11.70 -9.64
C PRO A 77 1.53 -11.55 -8.18
N LEU A 78 1.53 -10.28 -7.73
CA LEU A 78 0.99 -9.88 -6.44
C LEU A 78 -0.10 -8.86 -6.69
N ARG A 79 -0.94 -8.66 -5.69
CA ARG A 79 -1.83 -7.50 -5.68
C ARG A 79 -1.06 -6.32 -5.09
N PHE A 80 -1.31 -5.14 -5.64
CA PHE A 80 -0.73 -3.90 -5.12
C PHE A 80 -1.85 -2.90 -4.88
N SER A 81 -1.81 -2.22 -3.74
CA SER A 81 -2.86 -1.28 -3.37
C SER A 81 -2.27 0.03 -2.89
N VAL A 82 -2.98 1.11 -3.20
CA VAL A 82 -2.69 2.45 -2.69
C VAL A 82 -3.93 2.94 -1.95
N VAL A 83 -3.75 3.37 -0.72
CA VAL A 83 -4.80 3.99 0.08
C VAL A 83 -4.48 5.48 0.20
N ALA A 84 -5.42 6.32 -0.21
CA ALA A 84 -5.33 7.76 -0.14
C ALA A 84 -6.57 8.31 0.58
N PRO A 85 -6.63 9.62 0.88
CA PRO A 85 -7.82 10.16 1.54
C PRO A 85 -9.11 9.90 0.77
N GLY A 86 -9.05 9.91 -0.56
CA GLY A 86 -10.23 9.76 -1.42
C GLY A 86 -10.64 8.33 -1.74
N GLY A 87 -9.86 7.32 -1.35
CA GLY A 87 -10.24 5.94 -1.67
C GLY A 87 -9.06 4.97 -1.66
N THR A 88 -9.32 3.79 -2.18
CA THR A 88 -8.31 2.72 -2.33
C THR A 88 -8.35 2.21 -3.76
N VAL A 89 -7.19 2.19 -4.40
CA VAL A 89 -7.01 1.61 -5.73
C VAL A 89 -6.18 0.34 -5.60
N VAL A 90 -6.62 -0.72 -6.26
CA VAL A 90 -5.87 -1.97 -6.31
C VAL A 90 -5.50 -2.30 -7.75
N ARG A 91 -4.27 -2.76 -7.95
CA ARG A 91 -3.83 -3.31 -9.24
C ARG A 91 -3.87 -4.83 -9.18
N VAL A 92 -4.68 -5.39 -10.05
CA VAL A 92 -4.82 -6.85 -10.22
C VAL A 92 -4.75 -7.13 -11.71
N ASP A 93 -3.90 -8.06 -12.10
CA ASP A 93 -3.75 -8.48 -13.50
C ASP A 93 -3.53 -7.29 -14.45
N GLY A 94 -2.71 -6.33 -14.02
CA GLY A 94 -2.36 -5.15 -14.80
C GLY A 94 -3.44 -4.08 -14.89
N ARG A 95 -4.52 -4.22 -14.14
CA ARG A 95 -5.63 -3.27 -14.14
C ARG A 95 -5.79 -2.60 -12.78
N ASP A 96 -6.03 -1.31 -12.81
CA ASP A 96 -6.28 -0.51 -11.62
C ASP A 96 -7.78 -0.39 -11.40
N VAL A 97 -8.22 -0.78 -10.20
CA VAL A 97 -9.63 -0.77 -9.83
C VAL A 97 -9.80 0.07 -8.57
N LEU A 98 -10.70 1.05 -8.63
CA LEU A 98 -11.13 1.79 -7.46
C LEU A 98 -12.12 0.92 -6.69
N LEU A 99 -11.82 0.62 -5.43
CA LEU A 99 -12.66 -0.27 -4.63
C LEU A 99 -13.89 0.44 -4.12
N SER A 100 -15.07 -0.17 -4.33
CA SER A 100 -16.32 0.32 -3.74
C SER A 100 -16.44 -0.08 -2.27
N GLU A 101 -15.85 -1.21 -1.91
CA GLU A 101 -15.74 -1.66 -0.53
C GLU A 101 -14.27 -1.84 -0.20
N GLU A 102 -13.81 -1.13 0.83
CA GLU A 102 -12.42 -1.17 1.21
C GLU A 102 -12.13 -2.35 2.14
N PRO A 103 -10.92 -2.94 2.06
CA PRO A 103 -10.54 -3.98 3.00
C PRO A 103 -10.43 -3.42 4.43
N TRP A 104 -10.51 -4.31 5.40
CA TRP A 104 -10.52 -3.94 6.82
C TRP A 104 -9.29 -3.11 7.23
N TRP A 105 -8.16 -3.33 6.57
CA TRP A 105 -6.90 -2.66 6.92
C TRP A 105 -6.78 -1.25 6.34
N ALA A 106 -7.67 -0.82 5.45
CA ALA A 106 -7.57 0.49 4.82
C ALA A 106 -7.74 1.64 5.81
N GLU A 107 -8.75 1.61 6.67
CA GLU A 107 -8.95 2.66 7.67
C GLU A 107 -7.85 2.69 8.73
N PRO A 108 -7.42 1.55 9.31
CA PRO A 108 -6.24 1.55 10.16
C PRO A 108 -5.00 2.13 9.49
N LEU A 109 -4.78 1.83 8.21
CA LEU A 109 -3.66 2.37 7.45
C LEU A 109 -3.74 3.90 7.34
N ARG A 110 -4.93 4.44 7.09
CA ARG A 110 -5.14 5.90 7.08
C ARG A 110 -4.77 6.52 8.41
N ARG A 111 -5.23 5.93 9.51
CA ARG A 111 -4.94 6.46 10.85
C ARG A 111 -3.44 6.47 11.15
N VAL A 112 -2.76 5.36 10.88
CA VAL A 112 -1.31 5.25 11.11
C VAL A 112 -0.54 6.25 10.24
N SER A 113 -1.02 6.49 9.03
CA SER A 113 -0.42 7.46 8.10
C SER A 113 -0.66 8.91 8.50
N GLY A 114 -1.53 9.18 9.47
CA GLY A 114 -1.90 10.52 9.88
C GLY A 114 -2.80 11.23 8.89
N MET A 115 -3.41 10.46 8.00
CA MET A 115 -4.24 10.98 6.92
C MET A 115 -5.63 11.30 7.44
N ARG A 116 -6.16 12.45 7.01
CA ARG A 116 -7.55 12.79 7.26
C ARG A 116 -8.38 12.28 6.10
N ARG A 117 -9.47 11.58 6.43
CA ARG A 117 -10.45 11.27 5.41
C ARG A 117 -11.08 12.57 4.95
N GLU A 118 -11.25 12.75 3.65
CA GLU A 118 -11.93 13.93 3.13
C GLU A 118 -13.32 14.00 3.76
N PRO A 119 -13.73 15.20 4.25
CA PRO A 119 -15.05 15.31 4.82
C PRO A 119 -16.07 14.99 3.74
N ILE A 120 -17.05 14.16 4.10
CA ILE A 120 -18.22 13.94 3.27
C ILE A 120 -18.85 15.31 3.10
N ALA A 121 -18.97 15.76 1.85
CA ALA A 121 -19.66 17.02 1.58
C ALA A 121 -21.11 16.85 2.02
N LEU A 122 -21.40 17.43 3.17
CA LEU A 122 -22.78 17.58 3.58
C LEU A 122 -23.35 18.72 2.75
N ALA A 123 -24.02 18.34 1.71
CA ALA A 123 -24.76 19.30 0.92
C ALA A 123 -25.89 19.86 1.78
#